data_4f1ca92d3496894b6447d3a0b7e7dfd0
#
_entry.id   4f1ca92d3496894b6447d3a0b7e7dfd0
#
_cell.length_a   1.000
_cell.length_b   1.000
_cell.length_c   1.000
_cell.angle_alpha   90.00
_cell.angle_beta   90.00
_cell.angle_gamma   90.00
#
_symmetry.space_group_name_H-M   'P 1'
#
loop_
_entity.id
_entity.type
_entity.pdbx_description
1 polymer ?
#
loop_
_entity_poly.entity_id
_entity_poly.type
_entity_poly.pdbx_seq_one_letter_code
_entity_poly.pdbx_strand_id
1 'polypeptide(L)'
;MNERTTAGIAPARRSPDTSRRPSIGLALAGGGPLGAIYEIGALAALTESLSIDFNDADVYVGVSAGGFIAAALANGITPHQMSRVFIEGERTRDRFEPSILLKPAFKEYAQRLASVPPLLAGALWHYALGTSTMMSAFERLGRAIPTGLFSGEQVDKYLGRVFGQPGRSNDFRLLRHKLFLVTTDLDTGESVAFGAPGLDDVPISRAVQASAALPGLFPPVEIKGRYFVDGALRKTLHASVALDQGVDLMLCLNPLVPYDSSPHHRTRDREHHLDKLVEGGLPVVLAQTFRSIIHSRLGAGMERYKTAYPGIDIVLFEPNRADADMFFTNLFSYSSRRRLCEHAYQKTREELWKRRHELAPVFGRHGIEIRTEVLRDESMTLVKSLRKSRGVWRETASTAATRALTHTLDDLERWLRYSAA
;
A
#
# COMPACT_ATOMS: atom_id res chain seq x y z
N MET A 1 25.48 14.51 29.15
CA MET A 1 26.58 13.55 29.43
C MET A 1 26.05 12.15 29.17
N ASN A 2 26.68 11.44 28.27
CA ASN A 2 26.45 10.07 27.79
C ASN A 2 25.20 9.79 26.92
N GLU A 3 25.33 10.19 25.67
CA GLU A 3 24.71 9.50 24.54
C GLU A 3 25.33 8.10 24.41
N ARG A 4 24.53 7.06 24.65
CA ARG A 4 24.89 5.71 24.21
C ARG A 4 24.29 5.50 22.82
N THR A 5 25.11 5.77 21.82
CA THR A 5 24.93 5.33 20.44
C THR A 5 24.89 3.80 20.42
N THR A 6 23.72 3.21 20.30
CA THR A 6 23.61 1.79 19.95
C THR A 6 23.97 1.63 18.47
N ALA A 7 25.25 1.39 18.22
CA ALA A 7 25.73 0.93 16.94
C ALA A 7 25.12 -0.45 16.68
N GLY A 8 24.12 -0.49 15.77
CA GLY A 8 23.58 -1.75 15.27
C GLY A 8 24.70 -2.53 14.58
N ILE A 9 24.99 -3.71 15.11
CA ILE A 9 25.88 -4.68 14.50
C ILE A 9 25.27 -5.06 13.16
N ALA A 10 25.93 -4.72 12.05
CA ALA A 10 25.56 -5.17 10.72
C ALA A 10 25.49 -6.71 10.73
N PRO A 11 24.40 -7.32 10.24
CA PRO A 11 24.30 -8.76 10.18
C PRO A 11 25.43 -9.31 9.30
N ALA A 12 26.20 -10.25 9.83
CA ALA A 12 27.27 -10.91 9.10
C ALA A 12 26.73 -11.52 7.80
N ARG A 13 27.52 -11.41 6.70
CA ARG A 13 27.24 -12.06 5.42
C ARG A 13 26.89 -13.53 5.67
N ARG A 14 25.62 -13.90 5.49
CA ARG A 14 25.25 -15.30 5.33
C ARG A 14 25.73 -15.73 3.96
N SER A 15 26.58 -16.75 3.91
CA SER A 15 26.87 -17.48 2.68
C SER A 15 25.53 -17.96 2.09
N PRO A 16 25.29 -17.88 0.77
CA PRO A 16 24.06 -18.42 0.20
C PRO A 16 24.02 -19.91 0.48
N ASP A 17 23.10 -20.30 1.35
CA ASP A 17 22.74 -21.70 1.54
C ASP A 17 21.91 -22.12 0.32
N THR A 18 22.57 -22.75 -0.64
CA THR A 18 21.97 -23.20 -1.91
C THR A 18 20.91 -24.29 -1.74
N SER A 19 20.67 -24.76 -0.53
CA SER A 19 19.67 -25.80 -0.19
C SER A 19 18.31 -25.22 0.21
N ARG A 20 18.22 -23.91 0.51
CA ARG A 20 16.99 -23.24 0.97
C ARG A 20 16.32 -22.48 -0.18
N ARG A 21 14.97 -22.58 -0.27
CA ARG A 21 14.17 -21.68 -1.12
C ARG A 21 14.52 -20.21 -0.80
N PRO A 22 14.82 -19.37 -1.81
CA PRO A 22 15.06 -17.96 -1.59
C PRO A 22 13.86 -17.28 -0.92
N SER A 23 14.12 -16.45 0.08
CA SER A 23 13.09 -15.69 0.77
C SER A 23 12.80 -14.39 0.02
N ILE A 24 11.53 -14.14 -0.28
CA ILE A 24 11.07 -13.02 -1.10
C ILE A 24 10.29 -12.04 -0.25
N GLY A 25 10.70 -10.78 -0.30
CA GLY A 25 9.98 -9.65 0.28
C GLY A 25 9.27 -8.83 -0.78
N LEU A 26 8.09 -8.32 -0.45
CA LEU A 26 7.34 -7.38 -1.28
C LEU A 26 7.06 -6.10 -0.49
N ALA A 27 7.53 -4.94 -1.00
CA ALA A 27 7.23 -3.63 -0.43
C ALA A 27 6.35 -2.81 -1.38
N LEU A 28 5.23 -2.35 -0.87
CA LEU A 28 4.21 -1.60 -1.58
C LEU A 28 4.09 -0.20 -1.00
N ALA A 29 4.31 0.80 -1.84
CA ALA A 29 4.33 2.20 -1.42
C ALA A 29 2.93 2.77 -1.26
N GLY A 30 2.83 3.90 -0.55
CA GLY A 30 1.63 4.73 -0.58
C GLY A 30 1.39 5.32 -1.96
N GLY A 31 0.18 5.80 -2.21
CA GLY A 31 -0.17 6.45 -3.49
C GLY A 31 -1.63 6.83 -3.57
N GLY A 32 -2.35 6.72 -2.46
CA GLY A 32 -3.79 6.91 -2.44
C GLY A 32 -4.50 5.94 -3.38
N PRO A 33 -5.75 6.21 -3.75
CA PRO A 33 -6.51 5.32 -4.62
C PRO A 33 -5.91 5.14 -6.02
N LEU A 34 -5.23 6.16 -6.60
CA LEU A 34 -4.50 6.02 -7.88
C LEU A 34 -3.36 5.02 -7.76
N GLY A 35 -2.60 5.11 -6.66
CA GLY A 35 -1.51 4.18 -6.37
C GLY A 35 -1.99 2.75 -6.24
N ALA A 36 -3.09 2.50 -5.51
CA ALA A 36 -3.68 1.18 -5.40
C ALA A 36 -4.07 0.58 -6.77
N ILE A 37 -4.66 1.39 -7.66
CA ILE A 37 -5.05 0.95 -9.00
C ILE A 37 -3.82 0.59 -9.84
N TYR A 38 -2.76 1.42 -9.75
CA TYR A 38 -1.48 1.14 -10.40
C TYR A 38 -0.88 -0.18 -9.89
N GLU A 39 -0.77 -0.36 -8.58
CA GLU A 39 -0.19 -1.56 -7.97
C GLU A 39 -0.96 -2.82 -8.35
N ILE A 40 -2.30 -2.77 -8.40
CA ILE A 40 -3.12 -3.89 -8.87
C ILE A 40 -2.80 -4.25 -10.32
N GLY A 41 -2.71 -3.27 -11.22
CA GLY A 41 -2.36 -3.48 -12.62
C GLY A 41 -0.95 -4.02 -12.79
N ALA A 42 0.03 -3.43 -12.10
CA ALA A 42 1.42 -3.84 -12.11
C ALA A 42 1.59 -5.27 -11.58
N LEU A 43 0.98 -5.59 -10.43
CA LEU A 43 1.03 -6.94 -9.86
C LEU A 43 0.36 -7.98 -10.76
N ALA A 44 -0.74 -7.63 -11.45
CA ALA A 44 -1.36 -8.53 -12.43
C ALA A 44 -0.40 -8.83 -13.60
N ALA A 45 0.30 -7.82 -14.13
CA ALA A 45 1.30 -7.98 -15.17
C ALA A 45 2.49 -8.83 -14.71
N LEU A 46 3.01 -8.56 -13.51
CA LEU A 46 4.13 -9.31 -12.94
C LEU A 46 3.75 -10.77 -12.65
N THR A 47 2.53 -11.03 -12.12
CA THR A 47 2.03 -12.40 -11.86
C THR A 47 2.00 -13.24 -13.12
N GLU A 48 1.67 -12.67 -14.26
CA GLU A 48 1.64 -13.40 -15.53
C GLU A 48 3.03 -13.58 -16.14
N SER A 49 3.86 -12.56 -16.00
CA SER A 49 5.16 -12.47 -16.68
C SER A 49 6.31 -13.10 -15.91
N LEU A 50 6.14 -13.38 -14.62
CA LEU A 50 7.12 -14.02 -13.75
C LEU A 50 6.61 -15.36 -13.23
N SER A 51 7.54 -16.31 -13.00
CA SER A 51 7.20 -17.60 -12.38
C SER A 51 7.13 -17.50 -10.85
N ILE A 52 6.44 -16.48 -10.32
CA ILE A 52 6.26 -16.25 -8.89
C ILE A 52 4.78 -16.11 -8.54
N ASP A 53 4.38 -16.62 -7.37
CA ASP A 53 3.10 -16.32 -6.77
C ASP A 53 3.26 -15.18 -5.75
N PHE A 54 2.66 -14.04 -6.04
CA PHE A 54 2.71 -12.87 -5.14
C PHE A 54 1.89 -13.05 -3.86
N ASN A 55 1.08 -14.09 -3.75
CA ASN A 55 0.43 -14.49 -2.50
C ASN A 55 1.29 -15.41 -1.62
N ASP A 56 2.45 -15.85 -2.12
CA ASP A 56 3.39 -16.73 -1.41
C ASP A 56 4.74 -16.02 -1.12
N ALA A 57 4.78 -14.69 -1.09
CA ALA A 57 5.93 -13.93 -0.63
C ALA A 57 6.09 -14.10 0.89
N ASP A 58 7.34 -14.23 1.37
CA ASP A 58 7.61 -14.52 2.78
C ASP A 58 7.33 -13.32 3.69
N VAL A 59 7.55 -12.10 3.16
CA VAL A 59 7.37 -10.84 3.92
C VAL A 59 6.68 -9.79 3.06
N TYR A 60 5.59 -9.24 3.57
CA TYR A 60 4.91 -8.10 2.98
C TYR A 60 5.11 -6.85 3.84
N VAL A 61 5.44 -5.75 3.19
CA VAL A 61 5.46 -4.41 3.82
C VAL A 61 4.58 -3.49 3.00
N GLY A 62 3.65 -2.83 3.65
CA GLY A 62 2.76 -1.91 2.99
C GLY A 62 2.60 -0.59 3.72
N VAL A 63 2.41 0.47 2.95
CA VAL A 63 2.19 1.83 3.45
C VAL A 63 0.98 2.42 2.75
N SER A 64 0.04 3.03 3.49
CA SER A 64 -1.13 3.69 2.91
C SER A 64 -1.91 2.77 1.95
N ALA A 65 -2.08 3.15 0.70
CA ALA A 65 -2.71 2.32 -0.33
C ALA A 65 -1.98 0.98 -0.52
N GLY A 66 -0.64 0.98 -0.53
CA GLY A 66 0.15 -0.25 -0.59
C GLY A 66 -0.05 -1.14 0.63
N GLY A 67 -0.37 -0.56 1.80
CA GLY A 67 -0.77 -1.32 3.00
C GLY A 67 -2.05 -2.12 2.80
N PHE A 68 -3.03 -1.54 2.11
CA PHE A 68 -4.25 -2.23 1.72
C PHE A 68 -3.96 -3.42 0.77
N ILE A 69 -3.14 -3.20 -0.26
CA ILE A 69 -2.77 -4.24 -1.23
C ILE A 69 -1.94 -5.36 -0.56
N ALA A 70 -0.95 -4.99 0.28
CA ALA A 70 -0.13 -5.94 1.04
C ALA A 70 -0.99 -6.84 1.95
N ALA A 71 -1.94 -6.24 2.68
CA ALA A 71 -2.86 -6.97 3.55
C ALA A 71 -3.78 -7.91 2.76
N ALA A 72 -4.22 -7.51 1.56
CA ALA A 72 -5.01 -8.34 0.68
C ALA A 72 -4.20 -9.55 0.17
N LEU A 73 -2.96 -9.33 -0.30
CA LEU A 73 -2.07 -10.41 -0.76
C LEU A 73 -1.75 -11.39 0.36
N ALA A 74 -1.39 -10.91 1.56
CA ALA A 74 -1.09 -11.74 2.72
C ALA A 74 -2.32 -12.58 3.17
N ASN A 75 -3.53 -12.12 2.86
CA ASN A 75 -4.79 -12.83 3.06
C ASN A 75 -5.20 -13.72 1.86
N GLY A 76 -4.30 -13.98 0.92
CA GLY A 76 -4.57 -14.85 -0.22
C GLY A 76 -5.47 -14.26 -1.30
N ILE A 77 -5.72 -12.94 -1.27
CA ILE A 77 -6.48 -12.24 -2.33
C ILE A 77 -5.52 -11.93 -3.48
N THR A 78 -5.69 -12.58 -4.62
CA THR A 78 -4.78 -12.44 -5.76
C THR A 78 -4.93 -11.08 -6.45
N PRO A 79 -3.90 -10.59 -7.20
CA PRO A 79 -4.00 -9.37 -7.99
C PRO A 79 -5.19 -9.38 -8.97
N HIS A 80 -5.48 -10.54 -9.57
CA HIS A 80 -6.64 -10.71 -10.45
C HIS A 80 -7.97 -10.61 -9.70
N GLN A 81 -8.07 -11.14 -8.47
CA GLN A 81 -9.26 -10.97 -7.63
C GLN A 81 -9.45 -9.51 -7.24
N MET A 82 -8.36 -8.82 -6.86
CA MET A 82 -8.40 -7.37 -6.58
C MET A 82 -8.86 -6.59 -7.80
N SER A 83 -8.36 -6.89 -9.00
CA SER A 83 -8.81 -6.25 -10.24
C SER A 83 -10.31 -6.41 -10.46
N ARG A 84 -10.87 -7.59 -10.23
CA ARG A 84 -12.32 -7.83 -10.38
C ARG A 84 -13.15 -7.04 -9.38
N VAL A 85 -12.73 -7.01 -8.11
CA VAL A 85 -13.50 -6.36 -7.04
C VAL A 85 -13.39 -4.85 -7.11
N PHE A 86 -12.16 -4.31 -7.24
CA PHE A 86 -11.91 -2.88 -7.10
C PHE A 86 -11.99 -2.12 -8.44
N ILE A 87 -11.66 -2.81 -9.55
CA ILE A 87 -11.60 -2.16 -10.87
C ILE A 87 -12.86 -2.46 -11.67
N GLU A 88 -13.22 -3.76 -11.83
CA GLU A 88 -14.38 -4.18 -12.62
C GLU A 88 -15.71 -4.01 -11.87
N GLY A 89 -15.68 -3.86 -10.55
CA GLY A 89 -16.88 -3.73 -9.73
C GLY A 89 -17.76 -4.97 -9.75
N GLU A 90 -17.15 -6.16 -9.91
CA GLU A 90 -17.88 -7.42 -9.94
C GLU A 90 -18.73 -7.55 -8.66
N ARG A 91 -20.00 -7.93 -8.81
CA ARG A 91 -20.95 -8.08 -7.71
C ARG A 91 -20.63 -9.33 -6.89
N THR A 92 -19.61 -9.21 -6.04
CA THR A 92 -19.23 -10.21 -5.04
C THR A 92 -19.63 -9.74 -3.64
N ARG A 93 -19.55 -10.64 -2.65
CA ARG A 93 -19.72 -10.26 -1.22
C ARG A 93 -18.72 -9.18 -0.77
N ASP A 94 -17.59 -9.05 -1.46
CA ASP A 94 -16.50 -8.14 -1.17
C ASP A 94 -16.55 -6.84 -2.00
N ARG A 95 -17.72 -6.50 -2.61
CA ARG A 95 -17.85 -5.32 -3.47
C ARG A 95 -17.34 -4.07 -2.76
N PHE A 96 -16.36 -3.42 -3.39
CA PHE A 96 -15.82 -2.15 -2.94
C PHE A 96 -16.53 -0.97 -3.64
N GLU A 97 -17.09 -0.07 -2.85
CA GLU A 97 -17.63 1.17 -3.37
C GLU A 97 -16.69 2.33 -2.99
N PRO A 98 -16.08 3.04 -3.95
CA PRO A 98 -15.18 4.16 -3.66
C PRO A 98 -15.79 5.27 -2.81
N SER A 99 -17.11 5.39 -2.80
CA SER A 99 -17.85 6.31 -1.92
C SER A 99 -17.54 6.07 -0.43
N ILE A 100 -17.07 4.87 -0.07
CA ILE A 100 -16.63 4.54 1.30
C ILE A 100 -15.48 5.47 1.74
N LEU A 101 -14.59 5.85 0.82
CA LEU A 101 -13.45 6.74 1.09
C LEU A 101 -13.86 8.20 1.25
N LEU A 102 -15.06 8.58 0.78
CA LEU A 102 -15.53 9.98 0.74
C LEU A 102 -16.57 10.30 1.79
N LYS A 103 -16.84 9.40 2.74
CA LYS A 103 -17.80 9.70 3.79
C LYS A 103 -17.25 10.82 4.68
N PRO A 104 -17.97 11.96 4.81
CA PRO A 104 -17.51 13.07 5.63
C PRO A 104 -17.32 12.66 7.10
N ALA A 105 -16.35 13.28 7.76
CA ALA A 105 -16.03 13.05 9.17
C ALA A 105 -17.00 13.80 10.08
N PHE A 106 -18.33 13.61 9.93
CA PHE A 106 -19.36 14.35 10.65
C PHE A 106 -19.18 14.35 12.16
N LYS A 107 -18.71 13.25 12.75
CA LYS A 107 -18.46 13.17 14.20
C LYS A 107 -17.39 14.18 14.63
N GLU A 108 -16.29 14.26 13.89
CA GLU A 108 -15.23 15.23 14.16
C GLU A 108 -15.72 16.65 13.91
N TYR A 109 -16.46 16.89 12.82
CA TYR A 109 -17.03 18.21 12.53
C TYR A 109 -17.92 18.70 13.66
N ALA A 110 -18.82 17.85 14.16
CA ALA A 110 -19.70 18.20 15.28
C ALA A 110 -18.90 18.52 16.55
N GLN A 111 -17.88 17.71 16.86
CA GLN A 111 -17.01 17.96 18.02
C GLN A 111 -16.22 19.27 17.90
N ARG A 112 -15.66 19.55 16.72
CA ARG A 112 -14.91 20.78 16.46
C ARG A 112 -15.82 22.00 16.46
N LEU A 113 -17.00 21.92 15.84
CA LEU A 113 -17.98 22.99 15.87
C LEU A 113 -18.44 23.31 17.28
N ALA A 114 -18.70 22.29 18.10
CA ALA A 114 -19.06 22.46 19.52
C ALA A 114 -17.94 23.12 20.34
N SER A 115 -16.68 23.03 19.92
CA SER A 115 -15.54 23.69 20.58
C SER A 115 -15.38 25.17 20.22
N VAL A 116 -16.04 25.65 19.15
CA VAL A 116 -15.88 27.06 18.66
C VAL A 116 -16.36 28.08 19.70
N PRO A 117 -17.55 27.96 20.33
CA PRO A 117 -17.99 28.97 21.30
C PRO A 117 -17.04 29.15 22.50
N PRO A 118 -16.58 28.09 23.19
CA PRO A 118 -15.62 28.26 24.30
C PRO A 118 -14.26 28.77 23.84
N LEU A 119 -13.78 28.40 22.63
CA LEU A 119 -12.53 28.92 22.09
C LEU A 119 -12.62 30.43 21.78
N LEU A 120 -13.76 30.87 21.19
CA LEU A 120 -14.01 32.30 20.95
C LEU A 120 -14.12 33.07 22.27
N ALA A 121 -14.89 32.58 23.22
CA ALA A 121 -15.04 33.21 24.54
C ALA A 121 -13.66 33.33 25.25
N GLY A 122 -12.86 32.26 25.22
CA GLY A 122 -11.51 32.28 25.78
C GLY A 122 -10.55 33.24 25.04
N ALA A 123 -10.63 33.30 23.70
CA ALA A 123 -9.83 34.22 22.92
C ALA A 123 -10.16 35.70 23.21
N LEU A 124 -11.47 36.02 23.23
CA LEU A 124 -11.96 37.36 23.57
C LEU A 124 -11.59 37.76 25.00
N TRP A 125 -11.73 36.85 25.97
CA TRP A 125 -11.37 37.11 27.37
C TRP A 125 -9.89 37.44 27.54
N HIS A 126 -9.01 36.62 26.96
CA HIS A 126 -7.58 36.85 27.03
C HIS A 126 -7.12 38.11 26.27
N TYR A 127 -7.80 38.45 25.17
CA TYR A 127 -7.58 39.67 24.43
C TYR A 127 -7.97 40.90 25.25
N ALA A 128 -9.16 40.87 25.90
CA ALA A 128 -9.65 41.96 26.75
C ALA A 128 -8.78 42.17 27.98
N LEU A 129 -8.14 41.13 28.51
CA LEU A 129 -7.18 41.22 29.62
C LEU A 129 -5.77 41.62 29.19
N GLY A 130 -5.52 41.86 27.90
CA GLY A 130 -4.18 42.22 27.38
C GLY A 130 -3.15 41.10 27.49
N THR A 131 -3.56 39.87 27.81
CA THR A 131 -2.68 38.70 28.04
C THR A 131 -2.39 37.90 26.79
N SER A 132 -3.02 38.21 25.65
CA SER A 132 -2.79 37.55 24.39
C SER A 132 -2.74 38.51 23.22
N THR A 133 -1.92 38.15 22.22
CA THR A 133 -1.84 38.84 20.94
C THR A 133 -2.92 38.33 19.98
N MET A 134 -3.27 39.10 18.92
CA MET A 134 -4.16 38.68 17.87
C MET A 134 -3.72 37.35 17.23
N MET A 135 -2.41 37.10 17.12
CA MET A 135 -1.83 35.88 16.61
C MET A 135 -2.18 34.66 17.50
N SER A 136 -2.08 34.81 18.81
CA SER A 136 -2.43 33.72 19.76
C SER A 136 -3.94 33.41 19.79
N ALA A 137 -4.78 34.40 19.50
CA ALA A 137 -6.22 34.20 19.31
C ALA A 137 -6.48 33.38 18.00
N PHE A 138 -5.78 33.70 16.93
CA PHE A 138 -5.87 32.97 15.66
C PHE A 138 -5.38 31.52 15.79
N GLU A 139 -4.28 31.26 16.51
CA GLU A 139 -3.79 29.91 16.81
C GLU A 139 -4.81 29.07 17.60
N ARG A 140 -5.53 29.70 18.55
CA ARG A 140 -6.60 29.00 19.30
C ARG A 140 -7.77 28.64 18.41
N LEU A 141 -8.16 29.50 17.46
CA LEU A 141 -9.21 29.19 16.48
C LEU A 141 -8.78 28.10 15.50
N GLY A 142 -7.48 27.95 15.24
CA GLY A 142 -6.94 26.82 14.47
C GLY A 142 -7.30 25.46 15.02
N ARG A 143 -7.52 25.36 16.35
CA ARG A 143 -8.00 24.12 17.00
C ARG A 143 -9.44 23.74 16.63
N ALA A 144 -10.23 24.64 16.10
CA ALA A 144 -11.57 24.38 15.61
C ALA A 144 -11.58 23.77 14.20
N ILE A 145 -10.45 23.80 13.48
CA ILE A 145 -10.33 23.22 12.14
C ILE A 145 -10.29 21.69 12.29
N PRO A 146 -11.14 20.95 11.54
CA PRO A 146 -11.07 19.49 11.51
C PRO A 146 -9.72 18.97 11.05
N THR A 147 -9.23 17.88 11.63
CA THR A 147 -7.95 17.26 11.26
C THR A 147 -8.05 16.44 9.99
N GLY A 148 -9.27 16.10 9.56
CA GLY A 148 -9.53 15.38 8.31
C GLY A 148 -10.91 15.68 7.73
N LEU A 149 -11.00 15.63 6.40
CA LEU A 149 -12.24 15.87 5.65
C LEU A 149 -13.14 14.64 5.63
N PHE A 150 -12.57 13.42 5.62
CA PHE A 150 -13.30 12.18 5.45
C PHE A 150 -13.06 11.23 6.61
N SER A 151 -14.05 10.36 6.89
CA SER A 151 -13.94 9.34 7.95
C SER A 151 -13.27 8.08 7.42
N GLY A 152 -12.12 7.69 8.00
CA GLY A 152 -11.45 6.42 7.72
C GLY A 152 -12.13 5.18 8.34
N GLU A 153 -13.11 5.35 9.23
CA GLU A 153 -13.79 4.23 9.94
C GLU A 153 -14.46 3.23 8.99
N GLN A 154 -14.89 3.70 7.81
CA GLN A 154 -15.54 2.81 6.85
C GLN A 154 -14.55 1.86 6.18
N VAL A 155 -13.29 2.26 6.05
CA VAL A 155 -12.20 1.41 5.56
C VAL A 155 -11.96 0.27 6.54
N ASP A 156 -11.83 0.58 7.83
CA ASP A 156 -11.68 -0.43 8.89
C ASP A 156 -12.86 -1.41 8.89
N LYS A 157 -14.11 -0.92 8.89
CA LYS A 157 -15.31 -1.77 8.85
C LYS A 157 -15.41 -2.65 7.60
N TYR A 158 -15.03 -2.10 6.45
CA TYR A 158 -15.02 -2.84 5.19
C TYR A 158 -13.97 -3.95 5.23
N LEU A 159 -12.73 -3.62 5.58
CA LEU A 159 -11.63 -4.59 5.66
C LEU A 159 -11.85 -5.63 6.76
N GLY A 160 -12.38 -5.24 7.91
CA GLY A 160 -12.74 -6.18 8.98
C GLY A 160 -13.72 -7.25 8.50
N ARG A 161 -14.69 -6.88 7.63
CA ARG A 161 -15.60 -7.85 7.00
C ARG A 161 -14.91 -8.73 5.94
N VAL A 162 -14.03 -8.13 5.12
CA VAL A 162 -13.29 -8.86 4.08
C VAL A 162 -12.32 -9.87 4.68
N PHE A 163 -11.56 -9.45 5.70
CA PHE A 163 -10.58 -10.31 6.36
C PHE A 163 -11.19 -11.26 7.40
N GLY A 164 -12.42 -11.00 7.84
CA GLY A 164 -13.18 -11.90 8.71
C GLY A 164 -13.85 -13.08 7.98
N GLN A 165 -13.66 -13.22 6.67
CA GLN A 165 -14.23 -14.33 5.90
C GLN A 165 -13.43 -15.62 6.11
N PRO A 166 -14.07 -16.80 5.93
CA PRO A 166 -13.39 -18.09 6.02
C PRO A 166 -12.15 -18.16 5.12
N GLY A 167 -11.02 -18.63 5.66
CA GLY A 167 -9.74 -18.71 4.98
C GLY A 167 -8.93 -17.42 4.96
N ARG A 168 -9.41 -16.36 5.63
CA ARG A 168 -8.72 -15.08 5.83
C ARG A 168 -8.60 -14.75 7.30
N SER A 169 -7.74 -13.77 7.65
CA SER A 169 -7.57 -13.32 9.02
C SER A 169 -7.43 -11.80 9.13
N ASN A 170 -8.09 -11.21 10.12
CA ASN A 170 -7.87 -9.83 10.54
C ASN A 170 -6.84 -9.70 11.69
N ASP A 171 -6.10 -10.79 11.97
CA ASP A 171 -5.06 -10.89 12.99
C ASP A 171 -3.72 -11.23 12.33
N PHE A 172 -2.69 -10.41 12.54
CA PHE A 172 -1.35 -10.61 11.95
C PHE A 172 -0.73 -11.97 12.32
N ARG A 173 -0.98 -12.46 13.54
CA ARG A 173 -0.42 -13.69 14.10
C ARG A 173 -0.98 -14.96 13.46
N LEU A 174 -2.13 -14.84 12.80
CA LEU A 174 -2.81 -15.95 12.11
C LEU A 174 -2.54 -15.97 10.60
N LEU A 175 -1.78 -15.01 10.09
CA LEU A 175 -1.36 -15.01 8.70
C LEU A 175 -0.26 -16.05 8.47
N ARG A 176 -0.27 -16.67 7.29
CA ARG A 176 0.76 -17.62 6.86
C ARG A 176 2.13 -16.95 6.69
N HIS A 177 2.13 -15.72 6.19
CA HIS A 177 3.31 -14.93 5.88
C HIS A 177 3.35 -13.66 6.71
N LYS A 178 4.55 -13.12 6.93
CA LYS A 178 4.72 -11.89 7.71
C LYS A 178 4.16 -10.69 6.96
N LEU A 179 3.32 -9.92 7.63
CA LEU A 179 2.78 -8.66 7.14
C LEU A 179 3.18 -7.53 8.08
N PHE A 180 3.72 -6.46 7.53
CA PHE A 180 4.00 -5.22 8.24
C PHE A 180 3.27 -4.05 7.60
N LEU A 181 2.48 -3.34 8.39
CA LEU A 181 1.78 -2.13 7.97
C LEU A 181 2.39 -0.93 8.67
N VAL A 182 3.01 -0.03 7.90
CA VAL A 182 3.79 1.05 8.48
C VAL A 182 2.99 2.33 8.57
N THR A 183 3.07 2.96 9.74
CA THR A 183 2.46 4.24 10.09
C THR A 183 3.52 5.20 10.61
N THR A 184 3.12 6.45 10.81
CA THR A 184 3.91 7.43 11.56
C THR A 184 3.17 7.78 12.85
N ASP A 185 3.82 7.63 13.99
CA ASP A 185 3.32 8.14 15.27
C ASP A 185 3.32 9.68 15.23
N LEU A 186 2.19 10.29 15.50
CA LEU A 186 2.01 11.73 15.33
C LEU A 186 2.81 12.53 16.37
N ASP A 187 2.91 12.03 17.60
CA ASP A 187 3.53 12.75 18.70
C ASP A 187 5.06 12.66 18.67
N THR A 188 5.60 11.50 18.24
CA THR A 188 7.05 11.28 18.20
C THR A 188 7.66 11.48 16.82
N GLY A 189 6.85 11.44 15.76
CA GLY A 189 7.32 11.44 14.37
C GLY A 189 8.02 10.13 13.97
N GLU A 190 7.99 9.09 14.78
CA GLU A 190 8.65 7.81 14.48
C GLU A 190 7.81 6.90 13.60
N SER A 191 8.49 6.07 12.78
CA SER A 191 7.81 5.02 12.03
C SER A 191 7.48 3.85 12.94
N VAL A 192 6.24 3.38 12.88
CA VAL A 192 5.73 2.25 13.64
C VAL A 192 5.21 1.20 12.67
N ALA A 193 5.71 -0.03 12.78
CA ALA A 193 5.30 -1.16 11.96
C ALA A 193 4.35 -2.07 12.75
N PHE A 194 3.07 -2.01 12.45
CA PHE A 194 2.08 -2.99 12.95
C PHE A 194 2.36 -4.35 12.30
N GLY A 195 2.22 -5.42 13.08
CA GLY A 195 2.64 -6.77 12.72
C GLY A 195 4.00 -7.15 13.32
N ALA A 196 4.75 -6.18 13.88
CA ALA A 196 5.93 -6.46 14.70
C ALA A 196 5.51 -6.95 16.11
N PRO A 197 6.39 -7.70 16.82
CA PRO A 197 6.12 -8.15 18.18
C PRO A 197 5.63 -7.01 19.10
N GLY A 198 4.51 -7.23 19.81
CA GLY A 198 3.88 -6.24 20.67
C GLY A 198 2.97 -5.23 19.94
N LEU A 199 2.90 -5.27 18.61
CA LEU A 199 2.01 -4.49 17.76
C LEU A 199 1.23 -5.38 16.77
N ASP A 200 1.32 -6.69 16.92
CA ASP A 200 0.70 -7.73 16.11
C ASP A 200 -0.70 -8.15 16.62
N ASP A 201 -1.10 -7.65 17.77
CA ASP A 201 -2.43 -7.83 18.37
C ASP A 201 -3.48 -6.78 17.91
N VAL A 202 -3.04 -5.77 17.15
CA VAL A 202 -3.94 -4.78 16.54
C VAL A 202 -4.62 -5.41 15.32
N PRO A 203 -5.94 -5.23 15.09
CA PRO A 203 -6.58 -5.73 13.88
C PRO A 203 -5.92 -5.17 12.62
N ILE A 204 -5.69 -6.03 11.61
CA ILE A 204 -5.08 -5.64 10.32
C ILE A 204 -5.87 -4.49 9.69
N SER A 205 -7.21 -4.56 9.70
CA SER A 205 -8.08 -3.51 9.18
C SER A 205 -7.84 -2.15 9.84
N ARG A 206 -7.63 -2.13 11.16
CA ARG A 206 -7.34 -0.91 11.93
C ARG A 206 -5.94 -0.37 11.62
N ALA A 207 -4.96 -1.24 11.47
CA ALA A 207 -3.61 -0.87 11.07
C ALA A 207 -3.57 -0.30 9.63
N VAL A 208 -4.34 -0.87 8.69
CA VAL A 208 -4.51 -0.30 7.33
C VAL A 208 -5.14 1.09 7.40
N GLN A 209 -6.20 1.26 8.21
CA GLN A 209 -6.84 2.57 8.41
C GLN A 209 -5.82 3.61 8.91
N ALA A 210 -5.00 3.25 9.90
CA ALA A 210 -3.98 4.14 10.45
C ALA A 210 -2.89 4.46 9.44
N SER A 211 -2.44 3.46 8.67
CA SER A 211 -1.45 3.63 7.62
C SER A 211 -1.93 4.50 6.45
N ALA A 212 -3.25 4.58 6.24
CA ALA A 212 -3.88 5.41 5.20
C ALA A 212 -4.41 6.76 5.72
N ALA A 213 -4.16 7.11 6.98
CA ALA A 213 -4.63 8.35 7.60
C ALA A 213 -3.78 9.56 7.16
N LEU A 214 -3.91 9.97 5.90
CA LEU A 214 -3.21 11.13 5.36
C LEU A 214 -3.77 12.42 5.99
N PRO A 215 -2.94 13.23 6.69
CA PRO A 215 -3.37 14.46 7.33
C PRO A 215 -4.08 15.42 6.36
N GLY A 216 -5.15 16.03 6.84
CA GLY A 216 -6.02 16.87 6.03
C GLY A 216 -7.10 16.10 5.25
N LEU A 217 -6.86 14.86 4.85
CA LEU A 217 -7.89 13.99 4.24
C LEU A 217 -8.60 13.13 5.29
N PHE A 218 -7.85 12.47 6.16
CA PHE A 218 -8.38 11.62 7.21
C PHE A 218 -7.85 12.03 8.59
N PRO A 219 -8.66 11.96 9.64
CA PRO A 219 -8.22 12.19 11.00
C PRO A 219 -7.14 11.18 11.42
N PRO A 220 -6.20 11.56 12.31
CA PRO A 220 -5.31 10.62 12.95
C PRO A 220 -6.07 9.49 13.64
N VAL A 221 -5.53 8.28 13.59
CA VAL A 221 -6.16 7.09 14.16
C VAL A 221 -5.56 6.78 15.52
N GLU A 222 -6.41 6.74 16.54
CA GLU A 222 -5.98 6.36 17.88
C GLU A 222 -5.92 4.84 18.02
N ILE A 223 -4.75 4.32 18.44
CA ILE A 223 -4.51 2.91 18.76
C ILE A 223 -3.68 2.85 20.04
N LYS A 224 -4.18 2.18 21.07
CA LYS A 224 -3.51 2.01 22.38
C LYS A 224 -3.06 3.35 23.01
N GLY A 225 -3.90 4.40 22.91
CA GLY A 225 -3.63 5.72 23.46
C GLY A 225 -2.58 6.55 22.69
N ARG A 226 -2.15 6.11 21.51
CA ARG A 226 -1.25 6.83 20.60
C ARG A 226 -1.98 7.19 19.31
N TYR A 227 -1.58 8.30 18.69
CA TYR A 227 -2.18 8.77 17.44
C TYR A 227 -1.26 8.49 16.26
N PHE A 228 -1.82 7.89 15.21
CA PHE A 228 -1.09 7.48 14.02
C PHE A 228 -1.61 8.16 12.77
N VAL A 229 -0.69 8.51 11.90
CA VAL A 229 -0.94 9.08 10.57
C VAL A 229 -0.21 8.25 9.49
N ASP A 230 -0.46 8.58 8.22
CA ASP A 230 0.08 7.87 7.06
C ASP A 230 1.61 7.72 7.13
N GLY A 231 2.08 6.50 6.93
CA GLY A 231 3.50 6.15 6.97
C GLY A 231 4.33 6.73 5.83
N ALA A 232 3.71 7.06 4.69
CA ALA A 232 4.39 7.64 3.53
C ALA A 232 5.02 9.01 3.81
N LEU A 233 4.53 9.72 4.86
CA LEU A 233 5.09 11.01 5.29
C LEU A 233 6.55 10.91 5.73
N ARG A 234 6.99 9.76 6.22
CA ARG A 234 8.37 9.56 6.69
C ARG A 234 9.24 8.83 5.67
N LYS A 235 8.76 7.73 5.09
CA LYS A 235 9.44 6.98 4.02
C LYS A 235 8.38 6.41 3.06
N THR A 236 8.72 6.29 1.81
CA THR A 236 7.79 5.84 0.76
C THR A 236 7.46 4.36 0.84
N LEU A 237 8.49 3.50 0.92
CA LEU A 237 8.37 2.05 0.80
C LEU A 237 8.58 1.29 2.11
N HIS A 238 9.33 1.87 3.06
CA HIS A 238 9.76 1.18 4.29
C HIS A 238 10.35 -0.23 4.06
N ALA A 239 10.98 -0.47 2.90
CA ALA A 239 11.54 -1.77 2.53
C ALA A 239 12.54 -2.32 3.57
N SER A 240 13.20 -1.44 4.34
CA SER A 240 14.07 -1.85 5.45
C SER A 240 13.40 -2.80 6.44
N VAL A 241 12.08 -2.67 6.65
CA VAL A 241 11.33 -3.57 7.57
C VAL A 241 11.37 -5.02 7.09
N ALA A 242 11.27 -5.25 5.76
CA ALA A 242 11.39 -6.60 5.19
C ALA A 242 12.87 -7.03 5.06
N LEU A 243 13.75 -6.09 4.70
CA LEU A 243 15.20 -6.35 4.60
C LEU A 243 15.76 -6.82 5.95
N ASP A 244 15.31 -6.23 7.06
CA ASP A 244 15.67 -6.64 8.42
C ASP A 244 15.15 -8.05 8.79
N GLN A 245 14.16 -8.59 8.06
CA GLN A 245 13.70 -9.97 8.22
C GLN A 245 14.60 -10.99 7.49
N GLY A 246 15.60 -10.53 6.73
CA GLY A 246 16.57 -11.38 6.04
C GLY A 246 16.02 -12.01 4.77
N VAL A 247 15.27 -11.26 3.97
CA VAL A 247 14.87 -11.67 2.63
C VAL A 247 16.06 -11.67 1.66
N ASP A 248 16.04 -12.54 0.66
CA ASP A 248 17.11 -12.65 -0.35
C ASP A 248 16.81 -11.77 -1.58
N LEU A 249 15.54 -11.61 -1.92
CA LEU A 249 15.05 -10.73 -2.98
C LEU A 249 13.98 -9.79 -2.42
N MET A 250 14.11 -8.50 -2.68
CA MET A 250 13.13 -7.47 -2.35
C MET A 250 12.52 -6.88 -3.60
N LEU A 251 11.23 -7.13 -3.81
CA LEU A 251 10.45 -6.50 -4.87
C LEU A 251 9.75 -5.25 -4.31
N CYS A 252 9.92 -4.14 -4.99
CA CYS A 252 9.39 -2.84 -4.59
C CYS A 252 8.49 -2.28 -5.68
N LEU A 253 7.26 -1.84 -5.32
CA LEU A 253 6.38 -1.10 -6.20
C LEU A 253 6.17 0.30 -5.64
N ASN A 254 6.41 1.33 -6.45
CA ASN A 254 6.21 2.72 -6.08
C ASN A 254 5.36 3.46 -7.12
N PRO A 255 4.07 3.73 -6.84
CA PRO A 255 3.22 4.51 -7.74
C PRO A 255 3.45 6.03 -7.63
N LEU A 256 4.20 6.49 -6.62
CA LEU A 256 4.37 7.90 -6.30
C LEU A 256 5.60 8.49 -6.99
N VAL A 257 5.48 8.81 -8.27
CA VAL A 257 6.47 9.61 -8.98
C VAL A 257 5.95 11.03 -9.22
N PRO A 258 6.81 12.07 -9.16
CA PRO A 258 6.42 13.41 -9.56
C PRO A 258 6.18 13.46 -11.07
N TYR A 259 5.15 14.18 -11.49
CA TYR A 259 4.87 14.38 -12.91
C TYR A 259 5.87 15.37 -13.52
N ASP A 260 6.42 15.02 -14.67
CA ASP A 260 7.31 15.89 -15.46
C ASP A 260 6.53 16.52 -16.61
N SER A 261 6.14 17.78 -16.44
CA SER A 261 5.39 18.57 -17.43
C SER A 261 6.29 19.30 -18.45
N SER A 262 7.60 18.99 -18.47
CA SER A 262 8.53 19.66 -19.40
C SER A 262 8.15 19.41 -20.87
N PRO A 263 8.39 20.39 -21.77
CA PRO A 263 8.02 20.28 -23.19
C PRO A 263 8.62 19.08 -23.92
N HIS A 264 9.77 18.58 -23.45
CA HIS A 264 10.47 17.43 -24.04
C HIS A 264 9.74 16.09 -23.81
N HIS A 265 8.85 16.01 -22.85
CA HIS A 265 8.10 14.82 -22.48
C HIS A 265 6.61 14.89 -22.85
N ARG A 266 6.18 15.98 -23.51
CA ARG A 266 4.78 16.11 -23.95
C ARG A 266 4.46 15.09 -25.03
N THR A 267 3.75 14.02 -24.67
CA THR A 267 3.10 13.14 -25.64
C THR A 267 1.93 13.86 -26.30
N ARG A 268 1.63 13.49 -27.56
CA ARG A 268 0.62 14.15 -28.42
C ARG A 268 -0.84 14.08 -27.95
N ASP A 269 -1.12 13.40 -26.84
CA ASP A 269 -2.48 13.29 -26.27
C ASP A 269 -2.87 14.56 -25.51
N ARG A 270 -3.62 15.41 -26.21
CA ARG A 270 -4.00 16.76 -25.76
C ARG A 270 -5.19 16.83 -24.79
N GLU A 271 -5.87 15.73 -24.46
CA GLU A 271 -7.15 15.83 -23.75
C GLU A 271 -7.08 16.13 -22.24
N HIS A 272 -5.90 16.00 -21.59
CA HIS A 272 -5.78 16.17 -20.12
C HIS A 272 -4.57 17.00 -19.70
N HIS A 273 -3.99 17.84 -20.56
CA HIS A 273 -2.81 18.62 -20.22
C HIS A 273 -3.17 20.01 -19.67
N LEU A 274 -2.81 20.23 -18.40
CA LEU A 274 -2.56 21.58 -17.91
C LEU A 274 -1.21 22.06 -18.49
N ASP A 275 -1.18 23.20 -19.14
CA ASP A 275 0.08 23.78 -19.63
C ASP A 275 1.04 24.08 -18.49
N LYS A 276 0.48 24.41 -17.32
CA LYS A 276 1.22 24.56 -16.05
C LYS A 276 0.42 23.93 -14.91
N LEU A 277 1.11 23.15 -14.08
CA LEU A 277 0.48 22.46 -12.94
C LEU A 277 -0.22 23.41 -11.96
N VAL A 278 0.22 24.69 -11.88
CA VAL A 278 -0.40 25.71 -11.03
C VAL A 278 -1.87 25.99 -11.45
N GLU A 279 -2.23 25.77 -12.70
CA GLU A 279 -3.60 25.96 -13.21
C GLU A 279 -4.60 24.98 -12.59
N GLY A 280 -4.12 23.83 -12.08
CA GLY A 280 -4.91 22.87 -11.33
C GLY A 280 -5.20 23.27 -9.87
N GLY A 281 -4.74 24.45 -9.46
CA GLY A 281 -4.96 25.03 -8.13
C GLY A 281 -4.24 24.27 -7.01
N LEU A 282 -4.61 24.61 -5.77
CA LEU A 282 -3.98 24.10 -4.56
C LEU A 282 -3.89 22.56 -4.49
N PRO A 283 -4.93 21.77 -4.84
CA PRO A 283 -4.85 20.31 -4.76
C PRO A 283 -3.74 19.71 -5.65
N VAL A 284 -3.59 20.21 -6.88
CA VAL A 284 -2.58 19.73 -7.83
C VAL A 284 -1.18 20.15 -7.37
N VAL A 285 -1.01 21.38 -6.90
CA VAL A 285 0.25 21.88 -6.38
C VAL A 285 0.70 21.07 -5.16
N LEU A 286 -0.19 20.83 -4.20
CA LEU A 286 0.10 20.00 -3.03
C LEU A 286 0.43 18.55 -3.42
N ALA A 287 -0.36 17.93 -4.32
CA ALA A 287 -0.11 16.58 -4.79
C ALA A 287 1.27 16.45 -5.45
N GLN A 288 1.65 17.40 -6.31
CA GLN A 288 2.98 17.42 -6.94
C GLN A 288 4.10 17.65 -5.92
N THR A 289 3.91 18.56 -4.97
CA THR A 289 4.89 18.83 -3.92
C THR A 289 5.13 17.61 -3.05
N PHE A 290 4.07 16.94 -2.61
CA PHE A 290 4.19 15.69 -1.84
C PHE A 290 4.90 14.60 -2.63
N ARG A 291 4.53 14.38 -3.91
CA ARG A 291 5.19 13.41 -4.78
C ARG A 291 6.68 13.71 -4.94
N SER A 292 7.05 14.98 -5.11
CA SER A 292 8.46 15.40 -5.26
C SER A 292 9.27 15.12 -3.99
N ILE A 293 8.72 15.44 -2.81
CA ILE A 293 9.38 15.18 -1.52
C ILE A 293 9.55 13.66 -1.31
N ILE A 294 8.50 12.91 -1.55
CA ILE A 294 8.47 11.45 -1.36
C ILE A 294 9.45 10.77 -2.30
N HIS A 295 9.46 11.12 -3.59
CA HIS A 295 10.33 10.53 -4.60
C HIS A 295 11.82 10.85 -4.34
N SER A 296 12.14 12.09 -3.94
CA SER A 296 13.51 12.47 -3.56
C SER A 296 14.04 11.62 -2.40
N ARG A 297 13.20 11.37 -1.38
CA ARG A 297 13.55 10.50 -0.25
C ARG A 297 13.71 9.03 -0.65
N LEU A 298 12.91 8.56 -1.61
CA LEU A 298 13.00 7.19 -2.12
C LEU A 298 14.34 6.95 -2.78
N GLY A 299 14.79 7.85 -3.68
CA GLY A 299 16.10 7.73 -4.34
C GLY A 299 17.26 7.60 -3.35
N ALA A 300 17.30 8.50 -2.36
CA ALA A 300 18.30 8.44 -1.29
C ALA A 300 18.19 7.14 -0.45
N GLY A 301 16.97 6.66 -0.21
CA GLY A 301 16.70 5.41 0.51
C GLY A 301 17.20 4.19 -0.26
N MET A 302 16.96 4.11 -1.55
CA MET A 302 17.39 2.99 -2.40
C MET A 302 18.92 2.88 -2.47
N GLU A 303 19.64 4.01 -2.62
CA GLU A 303 21.11 4.00 -2.57
C GLU A 303 21.64 3.54 -1.20
N ARG A 304 21.01 3.98 -0.12
CA ARG A 304 21.36 3.52 1.22
C ARG A 304 21.11 2.02 1.42
N TYR A 305 20.05 1.45 0.83
CA TYR A 305 19.79 0.02 0.95
C TYR A 305 20.88 -0.82 0.27
N LYS A 306 21.40 -0.40 -0.88
CA LYS A 306 22.52 -1.08 -1.56
C LYS A 306 23.76 -1.21 -0.65
N THR A 307 24.01 -0.18 0.16
CA THR A 307 25.15 -0.17 1.09
C THR A 307 24.86 -0.91 2.41
N ALA A 308 23.65 -0.73 2.95
CA ALA A 308 23.26 -1.30 4.25
C ALA A 308 22.95 -2.80 4.19
N TYR A 309 22.50 -3.30 3.02
CA TYR A 309 22.11 -4.70 2.82
C TYR A 309 22.86 -5.32 1.63
N PRO A 310 24.21 -5.44 1.73
CA PRO A 310 25.01 -6.01 0.65
C PRO A 310 24.65 -7.50 0.46
N GLY A 311 24.37 -7.87 -0.78
CA GLY A 311 24.02 -9.26 -1.14
C GLY A 311 22.53 -9.56 -1.18
N ILE A 312 21.65 -8.57 -0.92
CA ILE A 312 20.22 -8.67 -1.18
C ILE A 312 19.92 -8.00 -2.53
N ASP A 313 19.21 -8.69 -3.39
CA ASP A 313 18.74 -8.13 -4.64
C ASP A 313 17.48 -7.27 -4.40
N ILE A 314 17.50 -6.03 -4.88
CA ILE A 314 16.37 -5.10 -4.74
C ILE A 314 15.95 -4.63 -6.13
N VAL A 315 14.70 -4.92 -6.50
CA VAL A 315 14.11 -4.54 -7.79
C VAL A 315 12.95 -3.59 -7.55
N LEU A 316 13.03 -2.40 -8.15
CA LEU A 316 12.00 -1.36 -8.07
C LEU A 316 11.26 -1.27 -9.40
N PHE A 317 9.92 -1.23 -9.31
CA PHE A 317 8.99 -0.90 -10.41
C PHE A 317 8.27 0.41 -10.07
N GLU A 318 8.28 1.35 -11.01
CA GLU A 318 7.59 2.63 -10.86
C GLU A 318 7.13 3.18 -12.22
N PRO A 319 6.05 4.00 -12.27
CA PRO A 319 5.59 4.58 -13.53
C PRO A 319 6.61 5.60 -14.06
N ASN A 320 6.54 5.84 -15.36
CA ASN A 320 7.33 6.90 -15.97
C ASN A 320 6.84 8.27 -15.47
N ARG A 321 7.78 9.19 -15.19
CA ARG A 321 7.47 10.55 -14.71
C ARG A 321 6.71 11.40 -15.75
N ALA A 322 6.79 11.06 -17.02
CA ALA A 322 6.04 11.70 -18.11
C ALA A 322 4.61 11.15 -18.27
N ASP A 323 4.17 10.24 -17.40
CA ASP A 323 2.88 9.55 -17.51
C ASP A 323 1.74 10.37 -16.93
N ALA A 324 1.07 11.15 -17.81
CA ALA A 324 -0.05 12.01 -17.46
C ALA A 324 -1.27 11.22 -16.94
N ASP A 325 -1.51 10.01 -17.46
CA ASP A 325 -2.64 9.17 -17.03
C ASP A 325 -2.54 8.81 -15.56
N MET A 326 -1.33 8.61 -15.04
CA MET A 326 -1.06 8.36 -13.62
C MET A 326 -1.30 9.58 -12.73
N PHE A 327 -1.34 10.80 -13.30
CA PHE A 327 -1.45 12.01 -12.51
C PHE A 327 -2.87 12.62 -12.50
N PHE A 328 -3.55 12.61 -13.65
CA PHE A 328 -4.82 13.36 -13.87
C PHE A 328 -6.07 12.48 -13.93
N THR A 329 -5.97 11.17 -13.72
CA THR A 329 -7.13 10.27 -13.84
C THR A 329 -8.20 10.53 -12.78
N ASN A 330 -9.47 10.62 -13.22
CA ASN A 330 -10.62 10.72 -12.32
C ASN A 330 -10.96 9.34 -11.70
N LEU A 331 -10.72 9.22 -10.40
CA LEU A 331 -10.92 7.99 -9.64
C LEU A 331 -12.36 7.57 -9.41
N PHE A 332 -13.30 8.49 -9.55
CA PHE A 332 -14.71 8.23 -9.27
C PHE A 332 -15.43 7.56 -10.44
N SER A 333 -14.82 7.61 -11.63
CA SER A 333 -15.33 6.92 -12.81
C SER A 333 -14.81 5.48 -12.91
N TYR A 334 -15.71 4.50 -13.09
CA TYR A 334 -15.32 3.11 -13.33
C TYR A 334 -14.52 2.94 -14.62
N SER A 335 -14.89 3.66 -15.69
CA SER A 335 -14.16 3.63 -16.96
C SER A 335 -12.72 4.14 -16.80
N SER A 336 -12.54 5.22 -16.06
CA SER A 336 -11.21 5.78 -15.77
C SER A 336 -10.35 4.84 -14.95
N ARG A 337 -10.92 4.15 -13.95
CA ARG A 337 -10.21 3.13 -13.16
C ARG A 337 -9.75 1.95 -14.03
N ARG A 338 -10.64 1.44 -14.90
CA ARG A 338 -10.27 0.38 -15.85
C ARG A 338 -9.14 0.80 -16.77
N ARG A 339 -9.25 2.00 -17.36
CA ARG A 339 -8.21 2.55 -18.22
C ARG A 339 -6.88 2.66 -17.50
N LEU A 340 -6.87 3.21 -16.28
CA LEU A 340 -5.66 3.36 -15.49
C LEU A 340 -5.04 2.01 -15.10
N CYS A 341 -5.84 1.04 -14.68
CA CYS A 341 -5.35 -0.28 -14.32
C CYS A 341 -4.80 -1.05 -15.54
N GLU A 342 -5.48 -0.97 -16.70
CA GLU A 342 -4.99 -1.48 -17.97
C GLU A 342 -3.69 -0.79 -18.37
N HIS A 343 -3.62 0.54 -18.24
CA HIS A 343 -2.42 1.31 -18.52
C HIS A 343 -1.24 0.86 -17.66
N ALA A 344 -1.43 0.73 -16.34
CA ALA A 344 -0.41 0.23 -15.42
C ALA A 344 0.04 -1.19 -15.77
N TYR A 345 -0.91 -2.07 -16.13
CA TYR A 345 -0.63 -3.42 -16.58
C TYR A 345 0.27 -3.41 -17.83
N GLN A 346 -0.05 -2.62 -18.85
CA GLN A 346 0.75 -2.54 -20.09
C GLN A 346 2.11 -1.90 -19.85
N LYS A 347 2.18 -0.82 -19.07
CA LYS A 347 3.46 -0.14 -18.78
C LYS A 347 4.41 -1.01 -17.97
N THR A 348 3.92 -1.81 -17.05
CA THR A 348 4.74 -2.77 -16.31
C THR A 348 5.25 -3.89 -17.21
N ARG A 349 4.45 -4.37 -18.17
CA ARG A 349 4.89 -5.33 -19.19
C ARG A 349 5.98 -4.74 -20.08
N GLU A 350 5.79 -3.50 -20.56
CA GLU A 350 6.81 -2.79 -21.35
C GLU A 350 8.11 -2.60 -20.57
N GLU A 351 8.03 -2.20 -19.31
CA GLU A 351 9.20 -2.02 -18.45
C GLU A 351 9.95 -3.34 -18.26
N LEU A 352 9.23 -4.41 -17.91
CA LEU A 352 9.81 -5.73 -17.73
C LEU A 352 10.45 -6.24 -19.03
N TRP A 353 9.81 -6.00 -20.18
CA TRP A 353 10.38 -6.34 -21.49
C TRP A 353 11.66 -5.57 -21.78
N LYS A 354 11.67 -4.26 -21.54
CA LYS A 354 12.85 -3.41 -21.75
C LYS A 354 14.02 -3.84 -20.86
N ARG A 355 13.73 -4.14 -19.59
CA ARG A 355 14.72 -4.51 -18.56
C ARG A 355 15.02 -6.02 -18.51
N ARG A 356 14.42 -6.84 -19.36
CA ARG A 356 14.54 -8.31 -19.24
C ARG A 356 15.97 -8.84 -19.20
N HIS A 357 16.90 -8.22 -19.94
CA HIS A 357 18.32 -8.63 -19.97
C HIS A 357 19.05 -8.26 -18.67
N GLU A 358 18.66 -7.17 -18.03
CA GLU A 358 19.17 -6.74 -16.73
C GLU A 358 18.58 -7.62 -15.62
N LEU A 359 17.26 -7.88 -15.67
CA LEU A 359 16.52 -8.53 -14.61
C LEU A 359 16.59 -10.06 -14.66
N ALA A 360 16.75 -10.68 -15.81
CA ALA A 360 16.80 -12.15 -15.92
C ALA A 360 17.90 -12.79 -15.05
N PRO A 361 19.14 -12.28 -15.00
CA PRO A 361 20.15 -12.85 -14.10
C PRO A 361 19.85 -12.57 -12.62
N VAL A 362 19.16 -11.47 -12.30
CA VAL A 362 18.73 -11.16 -10.93
C VAL A 362 17.66 -12.17 -10.49
N PHE A 363 16.60 -12.29 -11.25
CA PHE A 363 15.51 -13.22 -10.96
C PHE A 363 15.96 -14.69 -10.98
N GLY A 364 16.84 -15.05 -11.93
CA GLY A 364 17.38 -16.40 -12.05
C GLY A 364 18.12 -16.89 -10.80
N ARG A 365 18.83 -16.00 -10.07
CA ARG A 365 19.44 -16.34 -8.78
C ARG A 365 18.43 -16.79 -7.73
N HIS A 366 17.19 -16.36 -7.87
CA HIS A 366 16.08 -16.68 -6.95
C HIS A 366 15.10 -17.72 -7.52
N GLY A 367 15.47 -18.38 -8.63
CA GLY A 367 14.62 -19.39 -9.26
C GLY A 367 13.38 -18.82 -9.94
N ILE A 368 13.36 -17.51 -10.23
CA ILE A 368 12.26 -16.82 -10.90
C ILE A 368 12.61 -16.66 -12.39
N GLU A 369 11.71 -17.14 -13.25
CA GLU A 369 11.83 -17.03 -14.69
C GLU A 369 10.99 -15.87 -15.22
N ILE A 370 11.51 -15.13 -16.19
CA ILE A 370 10.74 -14.15 -16.98
C ILE A 370 10.13 -14.87 -18.18
N ARG A 371 8.82 -14.97 -18.23
CA ARG A 371 8.05 -15.59 -19.32
C ARG A 371 8.00 -14.65 -20.52
N THR A 372 9.03 -14.70 -21.33
CA THR A 372 9.20 -13.77 -22.47
C THR A 372 8.13 -13.96 -23.56
N GLU A 373 7.57 -15.16 -23.70
CA GLU A 373 6.45 -15.44 -24.60
C GLU A 373 5.19 -14.68 -24.20
N VAL A 374 4.91 -14.56 -22.89
CA VAL A 374 3.80 -13.76 -22.38
C VAL A 374 4.02 -12.27 -22.70
N LEU A 375 5.23 -11.78 -22.51
CA LEU A 375 5.57 -10.36 -22.76
C LEU A 375 5.50 -9.98 -24.24
N ARG A 376 5.77 -10.92 -25.17
CA ARG A 376 5.69 -10.70 -26.63
C ARG A 376 4.25 -10.61 -27.16
N ASP A 377 3.29 -11.14 -26.42
CA ASP A 377 1.88 -11.10 -26.86
C ASP A 377 1.31 -9.69 -26.70
N GLU A 378 1.44 -8.88 -27.77
CA GLU A 378 0.90 -7.51 -27.82
C GLU A 378 -0.65 -7.49 -27.75
N SER A 379 -1.31 -8.62 -28.05
CA SER A 379 -2.77 -8.71 -27.98
C SER A 379 -3.29 -8.90 -26.56
N MET A 380 -2.40 -9.17 -25.58
CA MET A 380 -2.77 -9.39 -24.21
C MET A 380 -3.22 -8.09 -23.53
N THR A 381 -4.38 -8.15 -22.89
CA THR A 381 -4.95 -7.05 -22.09
C THR A 381 -5.30 -7.56 -20.70
N LEU A 382 -5.43 -6.67 -19.74
CA LEU A 382 -5.86 -7.03 -18.37
C LEU A 382 -7.19 -7.80 -18.41
N VAL A 383 -8.15 -7.40 -19.26
CA VAL A 383 -9.43 -8.09 -19.40
C VAL A 383 -9.27 -9.52 -19.90
N LYS A 384 -8.37 -9.76 -20.88
CA LYS A 384 -8.07 -11.12 -21.36
C LYS A 384 -7.40 -11.95 -20.25
N SER A 385 -6.47 -11.35 -19.53
CA SER A 385 -5.82 -11.91 -18.35
C SER A 385 -6.82 -12.34 -17.29
N LEU A 386 -7.76 -11.47 -16.94
CA LEU A 386 -8.83 -11.77 -15.98
C LEU A 386 -9.74 -12.91 -16.44
N ARG A 387 -10.01 -13.04 -17.75
CA ARG A 387 -10.79 -14.15 -18.31
C ARG A 387 -10.03 -15.48 -18.23
N LYS A 388 -8.76 -15.47 -18.60
CA LYS A 388 -7.87 -16.64 -18.52
C LYS A 388 -7.76 -17.16 -17.09
N SER A 389 -7.58 -16.27 -16.11
CA SER A 389 -7.48 -16.62 -14.69
C SER A 389 -8.79 -17.20 -14.11
N ARG A 390 -9.97 -16.91 -14.71
CA ARG A 390 -11.24 -17.53 -14.30
C ARG A 390 -11.28 -19.03 -14.56
N GLY A 391 -10.68 -19.50 -15.67
CA GLY A 391 -10.57 -20.93 -15.99
C GLY A 391 -9.72 -21.66 -14.96
N VAL A 392 -8.53 -21.15 -14.71
CA VAL A 392 -7.60 -21.71 -13.71
C VAL A 392 -8.20 -21.68 -12.30
N TRP A 393 -8.97 -20.64 -11.95
CA TRP A 393 -9.58 -20.54 -10.63
C TRP A 393 -10.70 -21.56 -10.38
N ARG A 394 -11.47 -21.94 -11.41
CA ARG A 394 -12.46 -23.01 -11.29
C ARG A 394 -11.79 -24.36 -10.99
N GLU A 395 -10.64 -24.63 -11.61
CA GLU A 395 -9.87 -25.85 -11.35
C GLU A 395 -9.21 -25.84 -9.97
N THR A 396 -8.59 -24.73 -9.59
CA THR A 396 -7.93 -24.60 -8.26
C THR A 396 -8.95 -24.46 -7.12
N ALA A 397 -10.12 -23.86 -7.33
CA ALA A 397 -11.17 -23.81 -6.31
C ALA A 397 -11.73 -25.21 -6.03
N SER A 398 -11.89 -26.05 -7.06
CA SER A 398 -12.25 -27.46 -6.88
C SER A 398 -11.19 -28.21 -6.04
N THR A 399 -9.90 -28.01 -6.35
CA THR A 399 -8.80 -28.63 -5.59
C THR A 399 -8.61 -28.04 -4.20
N ALA A 400 -8.89 -26.73 -3.98
CA ALA A 400 -8.85 -26.11 -2.65
C ALA A 400 -10.01 -26.59 -1.77
N ALA A 401 -11.22 -26.71 -2.33
CA ALA A 401 -12.36 -27.29 -1.62
C ALA A 401 -12.11 -28.76 -1.26
N THR A 402 -11.50 -29.52 -2.17
CA THR A 402 -11.12 -30.91 -1.91
C THR A 402 -10.04 -31.00 -0.83
N ARG A 403 -9.05 -30.11 -0.83
CA ARG A 403 -8.03 -30.02 0.23
C ARG A 403 -8.63 -29.61 1.57
N ALA A 404 -9.50 -28.62 1.61
CA ALA A 404 -10.19 -28.21 2.83
C ALA A 404 -11.05 -29.35 3.41
N LEU A 405 -11.72 -30.11 2.54
CA LEU A 405 -12.46 -31.31 2.94
C LEU A 405 -11.52 -32.39 3.50
N THR A 406 -10.38 -32.63 2.86
CA THR A 406 -9.37 -33.59 3.35
C THR A 406 -8.86 -33.17 4.74
N HIS A 407 -8.50 -31.92 4.96
CA HIS A 407 -8.09 -31.41 6.28
C HIS A 407 -9.18 -31.57 7.33
N THR A 408 -10.44 -31.29 6.98
CA THR A 408 -11.57 -31.45 7.91
C THR A 408 -11.80 -32.93 8.25
N LEU A 409 -11.62 -33.83 7.29
CA LEU A 409 -11.72 -35.27 7.53
C LEU A 409 -10.55 -35.78 8.40
N ASP A 410 -9.33 -35.31 8.17
CA ASP A 410 -8.16 -35.65 8.99
C ASP A 410 -8.30 -35.12 10.44
N ASP A 411 -8.90 -33.92 10.62
CA ASP A 411 -9.20 -33.38 11.93
C ASP A 411 -10.29 -34.17 12.64
N LEU A 412 -11.34 -34.56 11.92
CA LEU A 412 -12.42 -35.40 12.44
C LEU A 412 -11.90 -36.79 12.83
N GLU A 413 -11.03 -37.38 12.01
CA GLU A 413 -10.43 -38.68 12.29
C GLU A 413 -9.51 -38.62 13.52
N ARG A 414 -8.73 -37.56 13.69
CA ARG A 414 -7.96 -37.31 14.91
C ARG A 414 -8.86 -37.17 16.12
N TRP A 415 -9.93 -36.39 16.01
CA TRP A 415 -10.88 -36.20 17.13
C TRP A 415 -11.55 -37.52 17.52
N LEU A 416 -11.98 -38.34 16.57
CA LEU A 416 -12.57 -39.65 16.81
C LEU A 416 -11.58 -40.60 17.50
N ARG A 417 -10.32 -40.62 17.11
CA ARG A 417 -9.26 -41.42 17.80
C ARG A 417 -9.04 -40.95 19.23
N TYR A 418 -9.11 -39.64 19.53
CA TYR A 418 -9.00 -39.12 20.89
C TYR A 418 -10.26 -39.36 21.73
N SER A 419 -11.42 -39.46 21.13
CA SER A 419 -12.70 -39.69 21.83
C SER A 419 -12.99 -41.18 22.08
N ALA A 420 -12.22 -42.08 21.44
CA ALA A 420 -12.34 -43.53 21.58
C ALA A 420 -11.24 -44.13 22.50
N ALA A 421 -10.35 -43.31 23.07
CA ALA A 421 -9.36 -43.68 24.06
C ALA A 421 -9.74 -43.09 25.42
#